data_d0a14e87638ad5c42ecf847c69d1d780
#
_entry.id   d0a14e87638ad5c42ecf847c69d1d780
#
_cell.length_a   1.000
_cell.length_b   1.000
_cell.length_c   1.000
_cell.angle_alpha   90.00
_cell.angle_beta   90.00
_cell.angle_gamma   90.00
#
_symmetry.space_group_name_H-M   'P 1'
#
loop_
_entity.id
_entity.type
_entity.pdbx_description
1 polymer ?
#
loop_
_entity_poly.entity_id
_entity_poly.type
_entity_poly.pdbx_seq_one_letter_code
_entity_poly.pdbx_strand_id
1 'polypeptide(L)'
;LFKYLGGAKEFPLNLKQQLTTTKRSKLIGTLTEVYREEARLYPGMEELIGRLIADPGIRIGVITRNITHEPEATLRRLFAREGIAVGEFDFLLHLPLKENKVGSFEWVRAKYKVNPARCYVCGDEHKDYRAAVATGMHPFIGSYGFENHARLARKYEVPEAVISDTPEALGWRLSNA
;
A
#
# COMPACT_ATOMS: atom_id res chain seq x y z
N LEU A 1 -0.36 2.09 4.73
CA LEU A 1 0.13 3.44 4.44
C LEU A 1 -0.94 4.52 4.56
N PHE A 2 -2.21 4.22 4.36
CA PHE A 2 -3.29 5.20 4.38
C PHE A 2 -4.19 5.01 5.61
N LYS A 3 -4.34 6.07 6.41
CA LYS A 3 -5.09 6.08 7.67
C LYS A 3 -6.53 5.54 7.57
N TYR A 4 -7.16 5.62 6.41
CA TYR A 4 -8.56 5.22 6.18
C TYR A 4 -8.75 3.78 5.69
N LEU A 5 -7.71 3.06 5.28
CA LEU A 5 -7.82 1.64 4.98
C LEU A 5 -8.12 0.81 6.25
N GLY A 6 -7.78 1.33 7.43
CA GLY A 6 -8.17 0.75 8.72
C GLY A 6 -9.67 0.83 9.05
N GLY A 7 -10.40 1.82 8.52
CA GLY A 7 -11.86 1.95 8.69
C GLY A 7 -12.67 0.89 7.94
N ALA A 8 -12.09 0.26 6.92
CA ALA A 8 -12.70 -0.88 6.24
C ALA A 8 -12.71 -2.18 7.07
N LYS A 9 -12.13 -2.18 8.28
CA LYS A 9 -12.16 -3.34 9.19
C LYS A 9 -13.57 -3.74 9.61
N GLU A 10 -14.50 -2.82 9.61
CA GLU A 10 -15.90 -3.07 10.00
C GLU A 10 -16.80 -3.45 8.82
N PHE A 11 -16.27 -3.55 7.62
CA PHE A 11 -17.02 -4.09 6.50
C PHE A 11 -17.24 -5.60 6.74
N PRO A 12 -18.47 -6.04 7.11
CA PRO A 12 -18.72 -7.46 7.32
C PRO A 12 -18.40 -8.21 6.03
N LEU A 13 -17.56 -9.23 6.13
CA LEU A 13 -17.26 -10.17 5.04
C LEU A 13 -18.54 -10.72 4.38
N ASN A 14 -19.64 -10.73 5.11
CA ASN A 14 -20.97 -11.14 4.67
C ASN A 14 -21.67 -10.17 3.69
N LEU A 15 -21.24 -8.90 3.63
CA LEU A 15 -21.79 -7.94 2.66
C LEU A 15 -21.31 -8.23 1.22
N LYS A 16 -20.22 -8.96 1.05
CA LYS A 16 -19.70 -9.31 -0.27
C LYS A 16 -20.63 -10.22 -1.09
N GLN A 17 -21.48 -11.00 -0.42
CA GLN A 17 -22.35 -11.99 -1.10
C GLN A 17 -23.78 -11.51 -1.37
N GLN A 18 -24.24 -10.44 -0.72
CA GLN A 18 -25.66 -10.04 -0.78
C GLN A 18 -25.93 -8.71 -1.51
N LEU A 19 -24.90 -7.99 -1.94
CA LEU A 19 -25.10 -6.70 -2.62
C LEU A 19 -25.37 -6.91 -4.10
N THR A 20 -26.55 -6.49 -4.56
CA THR A 20 -26.84 -6.32 -5.99
C THR A 20 -25.85 -5.36 -6.61
N THR A 21 -25.58 -5.50 -7.92
CA THR A 21 -24.61 -4.66 -8.66
C THR A 21 -24.81 -3.16 -8.41
N THR A 22 -26.05 -2.72 -8.33
CA THR A 22 -26.44 -1.32 -8.05
C THR A 22 -26.03 -0.86 -6.64
N LYS A 23 -26.26 -1.70 -5.62
CA LYS A 23 -25.85 -1.40 -4.24
C LYS A 23 -24.35 -1.35 -4.10
N ARG A 24 -23.64 -2.24 -4.80
CA ARG A 24 -22.16 -2.26 -4.81
C ARG A 24 -21.58 -1.01 -5.46
N SER A 25 -22.11 -0.58 -6.61
CA SER A 25 -21.68 0.65 -7.28
C SER A 25 -21.88 1.88 -6.42
N LYS A 26 -23.07 2.02 -5.78
CA LYS A 26 -23.35 3.11 -4.84
C LYS A 26 -22.39 3.13 -3.66
N LEU A 27 -22.08 1.96 -3.10
CA LEU A 27 -21.13 1.83 -2.01
C LEU A 27 -19.72 2.26 -2.43
N ILE A 28 -19.25 1.81 -3.61
CA ILE A 28 -17.95 2.21 -4.15
C ILE A 28 -17.91 3.72 -4.39
N GLY A 29 -19.03 4.32 -4.86
CA GLY A 29 -19.16 5.77 -5.00
C GLY A 29 -18.95 6.49 -3.67
N THR A 30 -19.68 6.11 -2.63
CA THR A 30 -19.52 6.68 -1.28
C THR A 30 -18.10 6.53 -0.75
N LEU A 31 -17.52 5.34 -0.89
CA LEU A 31 -16.13 5.11 -0.49
C LEU A 31 -15.15 5.97 -1.27
N THR A 32 -15.42 6.22 -2.55
CA THR A 32 -14.59 7.08 -3.39
C THR A 32 -14.59 8.51 -2.87
N GLU A 33 -15.78 9.06 -2.55
CA GLU A 33 -15.89 10.41 -2.00
C GLU A 33 -15.17 10.55 -0.66
N VAL A 34 -15.45 9.64 0.28
CA VAL A 34 -14.76 9.61 1.59
C VAL A 34 -13.24 9.53 1.41
N TYR A 35 -12.77 8.65 0.52
CA TYR A 35 -11.35 8.49 0.27
C TYR A 35 -10.72 9.77 -0.32
N ARG A 36 -11.42 10.42 -1.24
CA ARG A 36 -10.96 11.66 -1.87
C ARG A 36 -10.91 12.84 -0.92
N GLU A 37 -11.82 12.90 0.06
CA GLU A 37 -11.93 14.03 0.98
C GLU A 37 -11.14 13.83 2.27
N GLU A 38 -11.17 12.63 2.83
CA GLU A 38 -10.73 12.38 4.19
C GLU A 38 -9.42 11.59 4.30
N ALA A 39 -9.07 10.79 3.27
CA ALA A 39 -7.84 9.99 3.34
C ALA A 39 -6.60 10.88 3.49
N ARG A 40 -5.72 10.47 4.40
CA ARG A 40 -4.42 11.10 4.67
C ARG A 40 -3.35 10.04 4.77
N LEU A 41 -2.11 10.41 4.56
CA LEU A 41 -0.97 9.59 4.95
C LEU A 41 -0.91 9.47 6.47
N TYR A 42 -0.29 8.42 6.97
CA TYR A 42 0.07 8.35 8.38
C TYR A 42 1.13 9.40 8.69
N PRO A 43 1.15 9.98 9.90
CA PRO A 43 2.15 10.98 10.29
C PRO A 43 3.58 10.51 10.01
N GLY A 44 4.41 11.38 9.45
CA GLY A 44 5.80 11.10 9.08
C GLY A 44 6.00 10.34 7.77
N MET A 45 4.91 9.84 7.14
CA MET A 45 5.03 9.15 5.86
C MET A 45 5.28 10.11 4.70
N GLU A 46 4.74 11.33 4.76
CA GLU A 46 5.01 12.37 3.78
C GLU A 46 6.50 12.76 3.77
N GLU A 47 7.10 12.95 4.94
CA GLU A 47 8.54 13.25 5.07
C GLU A 47 9.40 12.09 4.57
N LEU A 48 9.03 10.86 4.92
CA LEU A 48 9.75 9.67 4.46
C LEU A 48 9.72 9.56 2.93
N ILE A 49 8.54 9.68 2.34
CA ILE A 49 8.37 9.62 0.88
C ILE A 49 9.14 10.75 0.21
N GLY A 50 9.06 11.97 0.73
CA GLY A 50 9.80 13.12 0.21
C GLY A 50 11.32 12.90 0.23
N ARG A 51 11.88 12.34 1.31
CA ARG A 51 13.30 11.98 1.38
C ARG A 51 13.69 10.91 0.36
N LEU A 52 12.85 9.89 0.18
CA LEU A 52 13.11 8.83 -0.79
C LEU A 52 13.04 9.33 -2.23
N ILE A 53 12.12 10.27 -2.54
CA ILE A 53 12.03 10.93 -3.85
C ILE A 53 13.26 11.80 -4.10
N ALA A 54 13.74 12.50 -3.08
CA ALA A 54 14.88 13.41 -3.21
C ALA A 54 16.24 12.69 -3.40
N ASP A 55 16.30 11.37 -3.11
CA ASP A 55 17.52 10.59 -3.28
C ASP A 55 17.62 10.04 -4.72
N PRO A 56 18.58 10.53 -5.55
CA PRO A 56 18.71 10.07 -6.93
C PRO A 56 19.17 8.62 -7.06
N GLY A 57 19.65 8.00 -5.97
CA GLY A 57 20.02 6.58 -5.91
C GLY A 57 18.85 5.65 -5.66
N ILE A 58 17.68 6.19 -5.31
CA ILE A 58 16.47 5.43 -4.96
C ILE A 58 15.43 5.57 -6.07
N ARG A 59 14.78 4.46 -6.40
CA ARG A 59 13.55 4.44 -7.19
C ARG A 59 12.38 4.14 -6.29
N ILE A 60 11.38 5.00 -6.35
CA ILE A 60 10.17 4.85 -5.52
C ILE A 60 8.93 4.78 -6.39
N GLY A 61 8.01 3.88 -6.05
CA GLY A 61 6.73 3.78 -6.74
C GLY A 61 5.63 3.19 -5.88
N VAL A 62 4.42 3.26 -6.39
CA VAL A 62 3.20 2.80 -5.70
C VAL A 62 2.54 1.70 -6.51
N ILE A 63 2.24 0.58 -5.82
CA ILE A 63 1.43 -0.52 -6.36
C ILE A 63 0.24 -0.74 -5.43
N THR A 64 -0.96 -0.49 -5.93
CA THR A 64 -2.17 -0.49 -5.11
C THR A 64 -3.32 -1.28 -5.72
N ARG A 65 -4.19 -1.82 -4.85
CA ARG A 65 -5.47 -2.44 -5.19
C ARG A 65 -6.63 -1.57 -4.71
N ASN A 66 -6.60 -0.30 -5.03
CA ASN A 66 -7.62 0.64 -4.62
C ASN A 66 -8.98 0.31 -5.28
N ILE A 67 -10.06 0.29 -4.49
CA ILE A 67 -11.41 -0.04 -4.93
C ILE A 67 -12.22 1.16 -5.42
N THR A 68 -11.67 2.36 -5.30
CA THR A 68 -12.38 3.59 -5.65
C THR A 68 -12.62 3.69 -7.16
N HIS A 69 -13.61 4.48 -7.55
CA HIS A 69 -13.73 4.91 -8.94
C HIS A 69 -12.52 5.79 -9.29
N GLU A 70 -11.99 5.62 -10.50
CA GLU A 70 -10.82 6.38 -10.97
C GLU A 70 -9.66 6.37 -9.95
N PRO A 71 -9.13 5.19 -9.60
CA PRO A 71 -8.16 5.07 -8.50
C PRO A 71 -6.92 5.93 -8.70
N GLU A 72 -6.49 6.14 -9.93
CA GLU A 72 -5.34 7.02 -10.23
C GLU A 72 -5.66 8.48 -9.85
N ALA A 73 -6.82 9.01 -10.27
CA ALA A 73 -7.24 10.36 -9.92
C ALA A 73 -7.39 10.53 -8.40
N THR A 74 -7.92 9.51 -7.73
CA THR A 74 -8.07 9.48 -6.27
C THR A 74 -6.71 9.54 -5.56
N LEU A 75 -5.73 8.76 -6.02
CA LEU A 75 -4.37 8.77 -5.47
C LEU A 75 -3.63 10.08 -5.76
N ARG A 76 -3.79 10.64 -6.96
CA ARG A 76 -3.23 11.96 -7.29
C ARG A 76 -3.72 13.04 -6.32
N ARG A 77 -5.03 13.05 -6.00
CA ARG A 77 -5.59 13.98 -5.02
C ARG A 77 -5.04 13.77 -3.62
N LEU A 78 -4.90 12.51 -3.20
CA LEU A 78 -4.35 12.18 -1.89
C LEU A 78 -2.91 12.69 -1.76
N PHE A 79 -2.04 12.31 -2.68
CA PHE A 79 -0.63 12.71 -2.63
C PHE A 79 -0.44 14.23 -2.79
N ALA A 80 -1.19 14.88 -3.68
CA ALA A 80 -1.14 16.34 -3.84
C ALA A 80 -1.53 17.08 -2.56
N ARG A 81 -2.44 16.55 -1.77
CA ARG A 81 -2.83 17.11 -0.47
C ARG A 81 -1.72 17.05 0.56
N GLU A 82 -0.86 16.05 0.46
CA GLU A 82 0.34 15.87 1.29
C GLU A 82 1.60 16.52 0.66
N GLY A 83 1.43 17.36 -0.36
CA GLY A 83 2.52 18.06 -1.01
C GLY A 83 3.38 17.20 -1.94
N ILE A 84 2.94 16.00 -2.30
CA ILE A 84 3.67 15.06 -3.15
C ILE A 84 3.03 15.02 -4.54
N ALA A 85 3.77 15.37 -5.58
CA ALA A 85 3.31 15.20 -6.95
C ALA A 85 3.46 13.75 -7.40
N VAL A 86 2.39 13.14 -7.92
CA VAL A 86 2.44 11.72 -8.38
C VAL A 86 3.46 11.50 -9.49
N GLY A 87 3.79 12.54 -10.26
CA GLY A 87 4.84 12.49 -11.29
C GLY A 87 6.26 12.32 -10.75
N GLU A 88 6.47 12.49 -9.44
CA GLU A 88 7.75 12.25 -8.77
C GLU A 88 8.00 10.77 -8.45
N PHE A 89 6.95 9.93 -8.52
CA PHE A 89 7.14 8.49 -8.45
C PHE A 89 7.61 7.93 -9.79
N ASP A 90 8.54 6.99 -9.77
CA ASP A 90 8.98 6.26 -10.96
C ASP A 90 7.85 5.46 -11.62
N PHE A 91 6.88 5.01 -10.80
CA PHE A 91 5.68 4.31 -11.29
C PHE A 91 4.51 4.40 -10.31
N LEU A 92 3.31 4.38 -10.86
CA LEU A 92 2.05 4.21 -10.13
C LEU A 92 1.24 3.12 -10.85
N LEU A 93 1.06 1.98 -10.20
CA LEU A 93 0.34 0.84 -10.76
C LEU A 93 -0.93 0.57 -9.94
N HIS A 94 -2.05 0.48 -10.64
CA HIS A 94 -3.32 0.05 -10.08
C HIS A 94 -3.66 -1.36 -10.56
N LEU A 95 -4.04 -2.22 -9.62
CA LEU A 95 -4.41 -3.61 -9.87
C LEU A 95 -5.86 -3.87 -9.50
N PRO A 96 -6.55 -4.74 -10.24
CA PRO A 96 -7.83 -5.29 -9.82
C PRO A 96 -7.72 -5.97 -8.45
N LEU A 97 -8.78 -5.89 -7.63
CA LEU A 97 -8.79 -6.44 -6.25
C LEU A 97 -8.45 -7.93 -6.16
N LYS A 98 -8.74 -8.70 -7.22
CA LYS A 98 -8.51 -10.15 -7.25
C LYS A 98 -7.07 -10.52 -7.61
N GLU A 99 -6.31 -9.59 -8.18
CA GLU A 99 -4.94 -9.83 -8.57
C GLU A 99 -3.98 -9.75 -7.38
N ASN A 100 -2.93 -10.56 -7.41
CA ASN A 100 -1.81 -10.43 -6.50
C ASN A 100 -0.76 -9.45 -7.08
N LYS A 101 0.16 -9.00 -6.25
CA LYS A 101 1.17 -8.01 -6.66
C LYS A 101 2.43 -8.65 -7.27
N VAL A 102 2.52 -9.97 -7.35
CA VAL A 102 3.73 -10.68 -7.83
C VAL A 102 4.11 -10.21 -9.24
N GLY A 103 3.17 -10.28 -10.19
CA GLY A 103 3.43 -9.85 -11.58
C GLY A 103 3.85 -8.39 -11.69
N SER A 104 3.32 -7.50 -10.82
CA SER A 104 3.74 -6.10 -10.78
C SER A 104 5.16 -5.92 -10.25
N PHE A 105 5.55 -6.68 -9.23
CA PHE A 105 6.92 -6.66 -8.71
C PHE A 105 7.92 -7.21 -9.74
N GLU A 106 7.58 -8.29 -10.43
CA GLU A 106 8.37 -8.83 -11.53
C GLU A 106 8.52 -7.81 -12.67
N TRP A 107 7.43 -7.13 -13.04
CA TRP A 107 7.46 -6.06 -14.02
C TRP A 107 8.39 -4.91 -13.62
N VAL A 108 8.32 -4.44 -12.37
CA VAL A 108 9.21 -3.39 -11.84
C VAL A 108 10.67 -3.84 -11.95
N ARG A 109 10.98 -5.07 -11.52
CA ARG A 109 12.33 -5.64 -11.62
C ARG A 109 12.85 -5.65 -13.05
N ALA A 110 12.04 -6.13 -13.98
CA ALA A 110 12.40 -6.21 -15.39
C ALA A 110 12.60 -4.82 -16.03
N LYS A 111 11.64 -3.92 -15.78
CA LYS A 111 11.66 -2.55 -16.35
C LYS A 111 12.88 -1.76 -15.90
N TYR A 112 13.17 -1.79 -14.60
CA TYR A 112 14.24 -0.98 -14.03
C TYR A 112 15.56 -1.76 -13.86
N LYS A 113 15.59 -3.06 -14.23
CA LYS A 113 16.76 -3.94 -14.13
C LYS A 113 17.37 -3.94 -12.72
N VAL A 114 16.52 -3.90 -11.71
CA VAL A 114 16.95 -3.83 -10.30
C VAL A 114 17.20 -5.23 -9.72
N ASN A 115 18.20 -5.33 -8.85
CA ASN A 115 18.43 -6.54 -8.07
C ASN A 115 17.34 -6.65 -6.99
N PRO A 116 16.56 -7.75 -6.93
CA PRO A 116 15.51 -7.92 -5.93
C PRO A 116 16.03 -7.84 -4.49
N ALA A 117 17.26 -8.27 -4.24
CA ALA A 117 17.91 -8.15 -2.92
C ALA A 117 18.18 -6.70 -2.48
N ARG A 118 17.95 -5.72 -3.35
CA ARG A 118 18.01 -4.27 -3.06
C ARG A 118 16.66 -3.61 -3.21
N CYS A 119 15.59 -4.38 -3.22
CA CYS A 119 14.23 -3.88 -3.35
C CYS A 119 13.46 -4.10 -2.05
N TYR A 120 12.81 -3.06 -1.57
CA TYR A 120 12.03 -3.06 -0.34
C TYR A 120 10.55 -2.86 -0.66
N VAL A 121 9.71 -3.70 -0.10
CA VAL A 121 8.25 -3.64 -0.27
C VAL A 121 7.62 -3.23 1.05
N CYS A 122 7.03 -2.04 1.09
CA CYS A 122 6.28 -1.55 2.23
C CYS A 122 4.79 -1.77 1.99
N GLY A 123 4.14 -2.56 2.84
CA GLY A 123 2.72 -2.88 2.74
C GLY A 123 2.08 -3.01 4.11
N ASP A 124 0.79 -3.30 4.14
CA ASP A 124 -0.01 -3.47 5.37
C ASP A 124 -0.90 -4.72 5.34
N GLU A 125 -0.64 -5.62 4.38
CA GLU A 125 -1.31 -6.90 4.26
C GLU A 125 -0.30 -8.07 4.18
N HIS A 126 -0.68 -9.24 4.71
CA HIS A 126 0.08 -10.48 4.53
C HIS A 126 0.35 -10.82 3.05
N LYS A 127 -0.51 -10.36 2.15
CA LYS A 127 -0.33 -10.55 0.71
C LYS A 127 0.84 -9.75 0.14
N ASP A 128 1.14 -8.59 0.73
CA ASP A 128 2.31 -7.80 0.36
C ASP A 128 3.60 -8.52 0.78
N TYR A 129 3.60 -9.06 2.01
CA TYR A 129 4.67 -9.93 2.48
C TYR A 129 4.92 -11.11 1.54
N ARG A 130 3.87 -11.88 1.22
CA ARG A 130 3.99 -13.05 0.35
C ARG A 130 4.47 -12.69 -1.05
N ALA A 131 3.99 -11.61 -1.61
CA ALA A 131 4.40 -11.15 -2.94
C ALA A 131 5.87 -10.71 -2.95
N ALA A 132 6.33 -9.99 -1.91
CA ALA A 132 7.72 -9.61 -1.76
C ALA A 132 8.65 -10.83 -1.68
N VAL A 133 8.33 -11.79 -0.80
CA VAL A 133 9.11 -13.03 -0.64
C VAL A 133 9.13 -13.82 -1.94
N ALA A 134 7.99 -14.00 -2.61
CA ALA A 134 7.91 -14.74 -3.86
C ALA A 134 8.75 -14.13 -5.00
N THR A 135 9.04 -12.83 -4.92
CA THR A 135 9.84 -12.10 -5.92
C THR A 135 11.28 -11.82 -5.46
N GLY A 136 11.67 -12.32 -4.28
CA GLY A 136 13.01 -12.15 -3.70
C GLY A 136 13.30 -10.74 -3.18
N MET A 137 12.25 -9.95 -2.93
CA MET A 137 12.35 -8.60 -2.37
C MET A 137 12.22 -8.64 -0.84
N HIS A 138 12.71 -7.61 -0.17
CA HIS A 138 12.63 -7.47 1.29
C HIS A 138 11.28 -6.87 1.71
N PRO A 139 10.44 -7.59 2.49
CA PRO A 139 9.18 -7.05 3.00
C PRO A 139 9.40 -6.24 4.28
N PHE A 140 8.73 -5.08 4.38
CA PHE A 140 8.48 -4.35 5.61
C PHE A 140 6.98 -4.11 5.75
N ILE A 141 6.35 -4.67 6.78
CA ILE A 141 4.89 -4.72 6.89
C ILE A 141 4.42 -3.89 8.10
N GLY A 142 3.60 -2.88 7.83
CA GLY A 142 2.98 -2.06 8.86
C GLY A 142 1.74 -2.72 9.44
N SER A 143 1.72 -2.97 10.76
CA SER A 143 0.57 -3.54 11.46
C SER A 143 -0.47 -2.51 11.92
N TYR A 144 -0.22 -1.25 11.62
CA TYR A 144 -1.11 -0.12 11.88
C TYR A 144 -2.08 0.18 10.73
N GLY A 145 -1.93 -0.52 9.59
CA GLY A 145 -2.76 -0.37 8.40
C GLY A 145 -3.96 -1.31 8.35
N PHE A 146 -4.10 -2.06 7.25
CA PHE A 146 -5.24 -2.95 7.00
C PHE A 146 -5.26 -4.18 7.91
N GLU A 147 -4.12 -4.80 8.19
CA GLU A 147 -4.01 -5.94 9.10
C GLU A 147 -3.26 -5.55 10.37
N ASN A 148 -3.74 -6.01 11.53
CA ASN A 148 -3.08 -5.76 12.81
C ASN A 148 -1.99 -6.80 13.09
N HIS A 149 -1.13 -6.53 14.07
CA HIS A 149 0.01 -7.36 14.45
C HIS A 149 -0.39 -8.83 14.70
N ALA A 150 -1.40 -9.05 15.56
CA ALA A 150 -1.84 -10.41 15.88
C ALA A 150 -2.31 -11.18 14.65
N ARG A 151 -2.95 -10.52 13.70
CA ARG A 151 -3.38 -11.15 12.46
C ARG A 151 -2.19 -11.46 11.55
N LEU A 152 -1.24 -10.55 11.41
CA LEU A 152 -0.03 -10.76 10.63
C LEU A 152 0.82 -11.89 11.22
N ALA A 153 1.20 -11.79 12.48
CA ALA A 153 2.11 -12.73 13.13
C ALA A 153 1.47 -14.12 13.37
N ARG A 154 0.27 -14.16 14.01
CA ARG A 154 -0.30 -15.43 14.45
C ARG A 154 -1.14 -16.14 13.40
N LYS A 155 -1.87 -15.39 12.55
CA LYS A 155 -2.76 -16.01 11.55
C LYS A 155 -2.05 -16.29 10.23
N TYR A 156 -1.16 -15.39 9.83
CA TYR A 156 -0.50 -15.46 8.52
C TYR A 156 0.98 -15.79 8.61
N GLU A 157 1.49 -15.96 9.83
CA GLU A 157 2.87 -16.38 10.11
C GLU A 157 3.91 -15.45 9.47
N VAL A 158 3.58 -14.16 9.41
CA VAL A 158 4.54 -13.14 9.00
C VAL A 158 5.57 -12.99 10.12
N PRO A 159 6.88 -13.11 9.84
CA PRO A 159 7.90 -12.97 10.87
C PRO A 159 7.85 -11.61 11.56
N GLU A 160 7.92 -11.59 12.89
CA GLU A 160 7.87 -10.34 13.67
C GLU A 160 9.00 -9.38 13.30
N ALA A 161 10.15 -9.91 12.90
CA ALA A 161 11.29 -9.12 12.45
C ALA A 161 11.00 -8.17 11.29
N VAL A 162 9.96 -8.43 10.49
CA VAL A 162 9.56 -7.57 9.35
C VAL A 162 8.29 -6.77 9.63
N ILE A 163 7.66 -6.94 10.81
CA ILE A 163 6.47 -6.19 11.21
C ILE A 163 6.88 -4.90 11.93
N SER A 164 6.25 -3.80 11.56
CA SER A 164 6.39 -2.50 12.22
C SER A 164 5.04 -2.05 12.77
N ASP A 165 4.96 -1.77 14.06
CA ASP A 165 3.71 -1.42 14.73
C ASP A 165 3.34 0.05 14.58
N THR A 166 4.29 0.88 14.16
CA THR A 166 4.07 2.31 13.93
C THR A 166 4.71 2.77 12.62
N PRO A 167 4.25 3.90 12.05
CA PRO A 167 4.88 4.53 10.90
C PRO A 167 6.35 4.88 11.12
N GLU A 168 6.68 5.36 12.32
CA GLU A 168 8.04 5.74 12.72
C GLU A 168 8.98 4.51 12.71
N ALA A 169 8.51 3.36 13.24
CA ALA A 169 9.27 2.12 13.22
C ALA A 169 9.52 1.63 11.79
N LEU A 170 8.53 1.76 10.90
CA LEU A 170 8.69 1.46 9.48
C LEU A 170 9.71 2.41 8.83
N GLY A 171 9.59 3.71 9.07
CA GLY A 171 10.50 4.72 8.56
C GLY A 171 11.94 4.50 9.00
N TRP A 172 12.15 4.14 10.27
CA TRP A 172 13.48 3.81 10.81
C TRP A 172 14.09 2.60 10.08
N ARG A 173 13.32 1.54 9.87
CA ARG A 173 13.78 0.35 9.13
C ARG A 173 14.22 0.67 7.72
N LEU A 174 13.44 1.46 6.99
CA LEU A 174 13.77 1.88 5.63
C LEU A 174 15.01 2.76 5.56
N SER A 175 15.22 3.62 6.55
CA SER A 175 16.39 4.49 6.60
C SER A 175 17.69 3.76 7.00
N ASN A 176 17.59 2.53 7.51
CA ASN A 176 18.73 1.73 7.98
C ASN A 176 18.86 0.40 7.21
N ALA A 177 18.22 0.26 6.07
CA ALA A 177 18.19 -0.95 5.27
C ALA A 177 19.27 -1.01 4.16
#